data_94b5469de9b31c9bfa08f0c556b52d0b
#
_entry.id   94b5469de9b31c9bfa08f0c556b52d0b
#
_cell.length_a   1.000
_cell.length_b   1.000
_cell.length_c   1.000
_cell.angle_alpha   90.00
_cell.angle_beta   90.00
_cell.angle_gamma   90.00
#
_symmetry.space_group_name_H-M   'P 1'
#
loop_
_entity.id
_entity.type
_entity.pdbx_description
1 polymer ?
#
loop_
_entity_poly.entity_id
_entity_poly.type
_entity_poly.pdbx_seq_one_letter_code
_entity_poly.pdbx_strand_id
1 'polypeptide(L)'
;MWTADLGNGRYKNPILYADYSDPDAIRVGDDYFMISSSFSNAPAMPLLHSKDLVNWKVVNYILPEVPEFRYRNPIHGCGVWAPAIRYHEGTYYVCFPMPDEGIYMTTATDPYGEWSKPVNIRPGAGWIDPCPFWDEDGKAYLVAGVAKSRIGYKSVLHMVEMQPDGMGLIGEEKIIFDGNLNDQITIEGPKMYKRNGWYYIFAPAGGVKTGWQTVLRSKNVFGPYEYKVVMRQGDSPVNGPHQGAWVDTVTGQDWFIHFQDVYAAGRITHLQPMSWENDWPVIGVKKDGNDYGEPVMEYEKPDVGAVYEICEPDTTDEFTEDTLGLQWQWNANPDSDWAQSGTDESGNVSDDGSYIKLNAVGRASNRPIGDYRNLLLQKWPAPEFSCITKMNISGMVDGDNAGFIHMGMNYLAADVTVKGGKMEVYAVKGVQQFDCDQAYTKETKELLASYDNLKKIYFRYTVKKTGTKDHVEGGLPVKEAPVETVTIEISTDGKKYTNPVSVIAKAGRWVGVKSGVYVSHDNSANSENKGFVTVDYVRYSR
;
A
#
# COMPACT_ATOMS: atom_id res chain seq x y z
N MET A 1 8.21 -6.56 -13.82
CA MET A 1 7.78 -5.17 -14.12
C MET A 1 8.82 -4.14 -13.67
N TRP A 2 9.05 -3.94 -12.40
CA TRP A 2 10.14 -3.12 -11.89
C TRP A 2 11.14 -4.03 -11.18
N THR A 3 12.34 -4.16 -11.72
CA THR A 3 13.41 -4.96 -11.13
C THR A 3 14.45 -4.02 -10.55
N ALA A 4 14.66 -4.11 -9.24
CA ALA A 4 15.65 -3.30 -8.53
C ALA A 4 17.07 -3.86 -8.61
N ASP A 5 17.20 -5.17 -8.59
CA ASP A 5 18.48 -5.88 -8.72
C ASP A 5 19.03 -5.73 -10.15
N LEU A 6 20.26 -5.25 -10.28
CA LEU A 6 20.90 -5.02 -11.58
C LEU A 6 21.66 -6.26 -12.11
N GLY A 7 21.68 -7.38 -11.35
CA GLY A 7 22.34 -8.62 -11.73
C GLY A 7 23.88 -8.59 -11.71
N ASN A 8 24.48 -7.51 -11.22
CA ASN A 8 25.93 -7.27 -11.20
C ASN A 8 26.48 -6.97 -9.80
N GLY A 9 25.75 -7.36 -8.74
CA GLY A 9 26.08 -7.06 -7.35
C GLY A 9 25.63 -5.68 -6.88
N ARG A 10 24.89 -4.95 -7.70
CA ARG A 10 24.33 -3.63 -7.39
C ARG A 10 22.81 -3.64 -7.49
N TYR A 11 22.19 -2.67 -6.87
CA TYR A 11 20.76 -2.41 -6.98
C TYR A 11 20.49 -0.94 -7.27
N LYS A 12 19.29 -0.66 -7.77
CA LYS A 12 18.76 0.69 -7.95
C LYS A 12 17.52 0.92 -7.09
N ASN A 13 17.39 2.12 -6.56
CA ASN A 13 16.18 2.56 -5.89
C ASN A 13 15.12 3.08 -6.87
N PRO A 14 13.82 2.95 -6.56
CA PRO A 14 13.29 2.24 -5.38
C PRO A 14 13.51 0.72 -5.47
N ILE A 15 13.58 0.04 -4.34
CA ILE A 15 13.61 -1.43 -4.33
C ILE A 15 12.26 -2.03 -4.72
N LEU A 16 11.16 -1.30 -4.47
CA LEU A 16 9.81 -1.64 -4.90
C LEU A 16 9.14 -0.41 -5.51
N TYR A 17 8.81 -0.46 -6.80
CA TYR A 17 8.01 0.58 -7.45
C TYR A 17 6.52 0.24 -7.37
N ALA A 18 5.99 0.25 -6.15
CA ALA A 18 4.58 0.05 -5.87
C ALA A 18 4.26 0.69 -4.52
N ASP A 19 2.99 0.98 -4.25
CA ASP A 19 2.52 1.62 -3.02
C ASP A 19 2.56 0.65 -1.84
N TYR A 20 3.77 0.31 -1.38
CA TYR A 20 4.01 -0.34 -0.09
C TYR A 20 4.36 0.72 0.95
N SER A 21 3.35 1.54 1.28
CA SER A 21 3.49 2.70 2.14
C SER A 21 3.78 2.34 3.59
N ASP A 22 4.50 3.25 4.26
CA ASP A 22 4.82 3.16 5.68
C ASP A 22 5.51 1.84 6.07
N PRO A 23 6.58 1.44 5.34
CA PRO A 23 7.20 0.13 5.54
C PRO A 23 7.84 0.02 6.92
N ASP A 24 7.62 -1.12 7.56
CA ASP A 24 8.42 -1.57 8.70
C ASP A 24 8.98 -2.96 8.41
N ALA A 25 10.22 -3.21 8.78
CA ALA A 25 10.90 -4.44 8.45
C ALA A 25 11.77 -4.96 9.60
N ILE A 26 11.91 -6.29 9.65
CA ILE A 26 12.77 -6.99 10.60
C ILE A 26 13.59 -8.07 9.91
N ARG A 27 14.70 -8.46 10.53
CA ARG A 27 15.43 -9.68 10.24
C ARG A 27 15.13 -10.76 11.29
N VAL A 28 14.88 -11.98 10.84
CA VAL A 28 14.75 -13.16 11.70
C VAL A 28 15.61 -14.27 11.10
N GLY A 29 16.75 -14.56 11.71
CA GLY A 29 17.75 -15.44 11.10
C GLY A 29 18.29 -14.85 9.80
N ASP A 30 18.13 -15.57 8.70
CA ASP A 30 18.55 -15.18 7.35
C ASP A 30 17.40 -14.60 6.53
N ASP A 31 16.24 -14.40 7.13
CA ASP A 31 15.03 -13.93 6.49
C ASP A 31 14.73 -12.48 6.85
N TYR A 32 14.27 -11.71 5.87
CA TYR A 32 13.78 -10.35 6.05
C TYR A 32 12.29 -10.31 5.78
N PHE A 33 11.53 -9.73 6.71
CA PHE A 33 10.10 -9.54 6.59
C PHE A 33 9.77 -8.06 6.62
N MET A 34 8.89 -7.63 5.72
CA MET A 34 8.42 -6.24 5.65
C MET A 34 6.90 -6.23 5.56
N ILE A 35 6.27 -5.29 6.27
CA ILE A 35 4.83 -5.02 6.21
C ILE A 35 4.56 -3.59 5.78
N SER A 36 3.36 -3.31 5.29
CA SER A 36 2.94 -1.97 4.92
C SER A 36 1.47 -1.70 5.20
N SER A 37 1.09 -0.42 5.17
CA SER A 37 -0.29 0.03 5.29
C SER A 37 -1.18 -0.57 4.21
N SER A 38 -2.47 -0.77 4.50
CA SER A 38 -3.47 -1.25 3.53
C SER A 38 -4.75 -0.42 3.53
N PHE A 39 -4.91 0.47 4.50
CA PHE A 39 -6.12 1.27 4.70
C PHE A 39 -7.38 0.40 4.75
N SER A 40 -8.41 0.70 3.98
CA SER A 40 -9.66 -0.08 3.96
C SER A 40 -9.65 -1.25 2.96
N ASN A 41 -8.51 -1.55 2.32
CA ASN A 41 -8.42 -2.66 1.39
C ASN A 41 -8.18 -4.00 2.11
N ALA A 42 -8.81 -5.06 1.61
CA ALA A 42 -8.69 -6.41 2.13
C ALA A 42 -8.21 -7.41 1.05
N PRO A 43 -7.36 -8.39 1.40
CA PRO A 43 -6.77 -8.63 2.72
C PRO A 43 -5.89 -7.47 3.18
N ALA A 44 -5.70 -7.32 4.49
CA ALA A 44 -5.01 -6.17 5.06
C ALA A 44 -3.56 -6.47 5.45
N MET A 45 -2.70 -5.47 5.31
CA MET A 45 -1.26 -5.51 5.63
C MET A 45 -0.52 -6.62 4.88
N PRO A 46 -0.07 -6.36 3.63
CA PRO A 46 0.76 -7.32 2.91
C PRO A 46 2.06 -7.58 3.68
N LEU A 47 2.40 -8.86 3.82
CA LEU A 47 3.67 -9.32 4.33
C LEU A 47 4.57 -9.69 3.16
N LEU A 48 5.69 -8.99 3.04
CA LEU A 48 6.71 -9.27 2.04
C LEU A 48 7.89 -9.97 2.69
N HIS A 49 8.52 -10.85 1.93
CA HIS A 49 9.72 -11.59 2.32
C HIS A 49 10.87 -11.33 1.34
N SER A 50 12.07 -11.25 1.88
CA SER A 50 13.33 -11.15 1.13
C SER A 50 14.43 -11.93 1.83
N LYS A 51 15.44 -12.34 1.06
CA LYS A 51 16.68 -12.91 1.56
C LYS A 51 17.86 -11.93 1.49
N ASP A 52 17.70 -10.76 0.83
CA ASP A 52 18.79 -9.84 0.54
C ASP A 52 18.42 -8.34 0.62
N LEU A 53 17.23 -8.01 1.13
CA LEU A 53 16.69 -6.66 1.24
C LEU A 53 16.39 -5.94 -0.11
N VAL A 54 16.72 -6.56 -1.23
CA VAL A 54 16.54 -5.98 -2.58
C VAL A 54 15.44 -6.70 -3.35
N ASN A 55 15.44 -8.03 -3.29
CA ASN A 55 14.51 -8.91 -3.99
C ASN A 55 13.37 -9.30 -3.04
N TRP A 56 12.15 -8.82 -3.29
CA TRP A 56 10.99 -8.99 -2.42
C TRP A 56 9.83 -9.68 -3.12
N LYS A 57 9.13 -10.53 -2.39
CA LYS A 57 7.84 -11.13 -2.78
C LYS A 57 6.79 -10.92 -1.71
N VAL A 58 5.54 -10.73 -2.11
CA VAL A 58 4.41 -10.84 -1.18
C VAL A 58 4.20 -12.31 -0.88
N VAL A 59 4.22 -12.67 0.39
CA VAL A 59 4.14 -14.07 0.83
C VAL A 59 2.91 -14.38 1.67
N ASN A 60 2.27 -13.34 2.23
CA ASN A 60 1.05 -13.46 3.02
C ASN A 60 0.40 -12.07 3.19
N TYR A 61 -0.75 -12.07 3.84
CA TYR A 61 -1.38 -10.90 4.45
C TYR A 61 -1.59 -11.17 5.94
N ILE A 62 -1.39 -10.14 6.76
CA ILE A 62 -1.52 -10.27 8.22
C ILE A 62 -2.98 -10.57 8.61
N LEU A 63 -3.93 -9.93 7.94
CA LEU A 63 -5.34 -10.15 8.22
C LEU A 63 -6.14 -10.37 6.93
N PRO A 64 -7.06 -11.35 6.92
CA PRO A 64 -7.96 -11.58 5.78
C PRO A 64 -8.94 -10.42 5.56
N GLU A 65 -9.30 -9.72 6.65
CA GLU A 65 -10.25 -8.60 6.65
C GLU A 65 -9.74 -7.45 7.55
N VAL A 66 -10.10 -6.22 7.21
CA VAL A 66 -9.92 -5.07 8.09
C VAL A 66 -10.85 -5.23 9.29
N PRO A 67 -10.38 -5.09 10.56
CA PRO A 67 -11.25 -5.13 11.72
C PRO A 67 -12.42 -4.15 11.62
N GLU A 68 -13.49 -4.42 12.35
CA GLU A 68 -14.72 -3.63 12.43
C GLU A 68 -15.68 -3.78 11.23
N PHE A 69 -16.95 -3.96 11.55
CA PHE A 69 -18.03 -4.20 10.59
C PHE A 69 -18.20 -3.11 9.51
N ARG A 70 -17.88 -1.86 9.85
CA ARG A 70 -18.03 -0.72 8.91
C ARG A 70 -17.20 -0.89 7.63
N TYR A 71 -16.07 -1.63 7.69
CA TYR A 71 -15.18 -1.88 6.56
C TYR A 71 -15.70 -2.93 5.57
N ARG A 72 -16.91 -3.41 5.75
CA ARG A 72 -17.68 -4.06 4.68
C ARG A 72 -18.08 -3.06 3.56
N ASN A 73 -17.86 -1.77 3.78
CA ASN A 73 -17.95 -0.74 2.75
C ASN A 73 -16.61 -0.01 2.63
N PRO A 74 -16.26 0.50 1.44
CA PRO A 74 -15.08 1.33 1.28
C PRO A 74 -15.19 2.59 2.15
N ILE A 75 -14.15 2.88 2.91
CA ILE A 75 -14.02 4.11 3.69
C ILE A 75 -12.62 4.66 3.36
N HIS A 76 -12.57 5.46 2.31
CA HIS A 76 -11.31 5.92 1.72
C HIS A 76 -10.49 6.75 2.72
N GLY A 77 -9.24 6.35 2.95
CA GLY A 77 -8.33 6.99 3.89
C GLY A 77 -8.48 6.56 5.35
N CYS A 78 -9.39 5.63 5.66
CA CYS A 78 -9.53 5.00 6.97
C CYS A 78 -9.01 3.55 6.96
N GLY A 79 -9.13 2.83 8.07
CA GLY A 79 -8.68 1.45 8.22
C GLY A 79 -7.25 1.36 8.74
N VAL A 80 -6.46 0.42 8.24
CA VAL A 80 -5.13 0.08 8.76
C VAL A 80 -4.07 1.03 8.18
N TRP A 81 -3.55 1.92 9.05
CA TRP A 81 -2.43 2.81 8.73
C TRP A 81 -1.10 2.14 9.11
N ALA A 82 -0.02 2.91 9.23
CA ALA A 82 1.36 2.46 9.39
C ALA A 82 1.55 1.40 10.51
N PRO A 83 1.73 0.13 10.16
CA PRO A 83 1.97 -0.93 11.14
C PRO A 83 3.44 -1.01 11.55
N ALA A 84 3.71 -1.76 12.63
CA ALA A 84 5.05 -2.20 13.01
C ALA A 84 5.06 -3.70 13.22
N ILE A 85 6.13 -4.36 12.71
CA ILE A 85 6.41 -5.78 12.92
C ILE A 85 7.59 -5.95 13.87
N ARG A 86 7.49 -6.88 14.82
CA ARG A 86 8.58 -7.25 15.73
C ARG A 86 8.61 -8.75 15.92
N TYR A 87 9.78 -9.26 16.27
CA TYR A 87 9.95 -10.66 16.66
C TYR A 87 10.54 -10.73 18.06
N HIS A 88 9.85 -11.42 18.96
CA HIS A 88 10.25 -11.56 20.35
C HIS A 88 9.92 -12.97 20.84
N GLU A 89 10.92 -13.66 21.42
CA GLU A 89 10.79 -14.99 22.02
C GLU A 89 10.02 -16.01 21.17
N GLY A 90 10.34 -16.10 19.87
CA GLY A 90 9.74 -17.09 18.97
C GLY A 90 8.39 -16.66 18.37
N THR A 91 7.91 -15.46 18.68
CA THR A 91 6.63 -14.94 18.24
C THR A 91 6.82 -13.66 17.42
N TYR A 92 6.13 -13.59 16.28
CA TYR A 92 5.96 -12.37 15.51
C TYR A 92 4.78 -11.57 16.07
N TYR A 93 5.00 -10.27 16.24
CA TYR A 93 3.99 -9.31 16.69
C TYR A 93 3.79 -8.27 15.60
N VAL A 94 2.55 -8.00 15.24
CA VAL A 94 2.19 -6.86 14.38
C VAL A 94 1.27 -5.94 15.15
N CYS A 95 1.77 -4.73 15.40
CA CYS A 95 1.03 -3.65 16.04
C CYS A 95 0.61 -2.64 14.97
N PHE A 96 -0.66 -2.31 14.89
CA PHE A 96 -1.16 -1.44 13.84
C PHE A 96 -2.23 -0.47 14.36
N PRO A 97 -2.28 0.75 13.82
CA PRO A 97 -3.31 1.71 14.16
C PRO A 97 -4.50 1.59 13.21
N MET A 98 -5.67 1.72 13.75
CA MET A 98 -6.86 2.18 13.05
C MET A 98 -7.22 3.53 13.69
N PRO A 99 -6.91 4.68 13.05
CA PRO A 99 -6.89 5.99 13.73
C PRO A 99 -8.22 6.44 14.31
N ASP A 100 -9.31 5.83 13.88
CA ASP A 100 -10.65 6.11 14.35
C ASP A 100 -11.07 5.18 15.50
N GLU A 101 -10.45 3.99 15.62
CA GLU A 101 -10.83 2.92 16.53
C GLU A 101 -9.82 2.69 17.66
N GLY A 102 -8.51 2.79 17.34
CA GLY A 102 -7.46 2.54 18.33
C GLY A 102 -6.22 1.82 17.78
N ILE A 103 -5.44 1.24 18.69
CA ILE A 103 -4.25 0.44 18.40
C ILE A 103 -4.55 -1.04 18.62
N TYR A 104 -4.22 -1.83 17.62
CA TYR A 104 -4.44 -3.26 17.63
C TYR A 104 -3.11 -4.03 17.64
N MET A 105 -3.14 -5.23 18.23
CA MET A 105 -2.04 -6.18 18.23
C MET A 105 -2.53 -7.53 17.71
N THR A 106 -1.73 -8.17 16.85
CA THR A 106 -1.92 -9.56 16.40
C THR A 106 -0.58 -10.28 16.39
N THR A 107 -0.60 -11.60 16.50
CA THR A 107 0.61 -12.41 16.64
C THR A 107 0.55 -13.67 15.77
N ALA A 108 1.73 -14.20 15.43
CA ALA A 108 1.90 -15.51 14.80
C ALA A 108 3.24 -16.14 15.23
N THR A 109 3.31 -17.46 15.25
CA THR A 109 4.58 -18.18 15.39
C THR A 109 5.20 -18.54 14.05
N ASP A 110 4.36 -18.60 13.00
CA ASP A 110 4.76 -18.78 11.60
C ASP A 110 4.23 -17.58 10.79
N PRO A 111 5.09 -16.73 10.20
CA PRO A 111 4.66 -15.56 9.45
C PRO A 111 3.94 -15.92 8.13
N TYR A 112 4.12 -17.13 7.63
CA TYR A 112 3.44 -17.65 6.43
C TYR A 112 2.06 -18.23 6.73
N GLY A 113 1.76 -18.50 8.00
CA GLY A 113 0.51 -19.09 8.47
C GLY A 113 -0.57 -18.06 8.83
N GLU A 114 -1.54 -18.52 9.62
CA GLU A 114 -2.62 -17.67 10.14
C GLU A 114 -2.12 -16.82 11.31
N TRP A 115 -2.54 -15.56 11.32
CA TRP A 115 -2.32 -14.64 12.43
C TRP A 115 -3.48 -14.66 13.41
N SER A 116 -3.20 -14.41 14.68
CA SER A 116 -4.23 -14.38 15.71
C SER A 116 -5.27 -13.29 15.43
N LYS A 117 -6.47 -13.46 15.98
CA LYS A 117 -7.48 -12.39 15.95
C LYS A 117 -6.92 -11.13 16.60
N PRO A 118 -7.00 -9.95 15.95
CA PRO A 118 -6.49 -8.72 16.51
C PRO A 118 -7.16 -8.33 17.83
N VAL A 119 -6.36 -7.88 18.78
CA VAL A 119 -6.82 -7.33 20.07
C VAL A 119 -6.64 -5.82 20.04
N ASN A 120 -7.70 -5.06 20.31
CA ASN A 120 -7.58 -3.61 20.50
C ASN A 120 -6.96 -3.33 21.86
N ILE A 121 -5.65 -3.09 21.89
CA ILE A 121 -4.87 -2.88 23.12
C ILE A 121 -4.95 -1.45 23.66
N ARG A 122 -5.38 -0.50 22.83
CA ARG A 122 -5.64 0.89 23.19
C ARG A 122 -6.84 1.43 22.42
N PRO A 123 -8.06 1.30 22.95
CA PRO A 123 -9.25 1.89 22.35
C PRO A 123 -9.20 3.42 22.29
N GLY A 124 -9.83 4.00 21.29
CA GLY A 124 -9.98 5.43 21.12
C GLY A 124 -9.16 6.00 19.98
N ALA A 125 -9.67 7.07 19.38
CA ALA A 125 -9.11 7.69 18.20
C ALA A 125 -7.77 8.41 18.47
N GLY A 126 -7.01 8.62 17.40
CA GLY A 126 -5.95 9.61 17.31
C GLY A 126 -4.53 9.11 17.39
N TRP A 127 -4.24 7.97 17.98
CA TRP A 127 -2.90 7.40 17.95
C TRP A 127 -2.63 6.73 16.60
N ILE A 128 -1.41 6.93 16.10
CA ILE A 128 -0.93 6.40 14.82
C ILE A 128 0.50 5.88 14.96
N ASP A 129 0.92 5.06 14.00
CA ASP A 129 2.29 4.59 13.83
C ASP A 129 2.86 3.92 15.09
N PRO A 130 2.14 2.99 15.74
CA PRO A 130 2.61 2.37 16.96
C PRO A 130 3.81 1.48 16.69
N CYS A 131 4.76 1.47 17.62
CA CYS A 131 5.90 0.55 17.61
C CYS A 131 6.07 -0.08 18.99
N PRO A 132 5.83 -1.39 19.13
CA PRO A 132 6.11 -2.12 20.35
C PRO A 132 7.62 -2.37 20.47
N PHE A 133 8.11 -2.38 21.70
CA PHE A 133 9.51 -2.62 22.03
C PHE A 133 9.61 -3.42 23.31
N TRP A 134 10.38 -4.51 23.30
CA TRP A 134 10.72 -5.32 24.48
C TRP A 134 12.15 -5.03 24.89
N ASP A 135 12.35 -4.70 26.17
CA ASP A 135 13.65 -4.40 26.73
C ASP A 135 14.28 -5.66 27.36
N GLU A 136 15.58 -5.63 27.57
CA GLU A 136 16.39 -6.72 28.17
C GLU A 136 16.04 -6.99 29.64
N ASP A 137 15.39 -6.04 30.32
CA ASP A 137 14.91 -6.19 31.70
C ASP A 137 13.54 -6.90 31.81
N GLY A 138 12.98 -7.37 30.69
CA GLY A 138 11.69 -8.06 30.60
C GLY A 138 10.48 -7.13 30.55
N LYS A 139 10.68 -5.83 30.50
CA LYS A 139 9.61 -4.85 30.30
C LYS A 139 9.34 -4.62 28.81
N ALA A 140 8.12 -4.21 28.53
CA ALA A 140 7.71 -3.84 27.19
C ALA A 140 7.12 -2.43 27.15
N TYR A 141 7.26 -1.77 26.01
CA TYR A 141 6.82 -0.39 25.81
C TYR A 141 6.16 -0.23 24.43
N LEU A 142 5.25 0.72 24.34
CA LEU A 142 4.64 1.15 23.08
C LEU A 142 4.93 2.64 22.87
N VAL A 143 5.59 2.97 21.77
CA VAL A 143 5.75 4.35 21.30
C VAL A 143 4.83 4.60 20.11
N ALA A 144 4.22 5.80 20.02
CA ALA A 144 3.33 6.15 18.93
C ALA A 144 3.30 7.65 18.66
N GLY A 145 2.92 8.02 17.43
CA GLY A 145 2.57 9.37 17.05
C GLY A 145 1.07 9.66 17.23
N VAL A 146 0.63 10.86 16.80
CA VAL A 146 -0.77 11.26 16.85
C VAL A 146 -1.23 11.99 15.59
N ALA A 147 -2.47 11.76 15.18
CA ALA A 147 -3.08 12.33 13.98
C ALA A 147 -3.93 13.57 14.28
N LYS A 148 -3.48 14.75 13.80
CA LYS A 148 -4.24 16.00 13.92
C LYS A 148 -5.66 15.89 13.38
N SER A 149 -5.85 15.11 12.31
CA SER A 149 -7.16 14.92 11.68
C SER A 149 -8.18 14.20 12.57
N ARG A 150 -7.73 13.59 13.69
CA ARG A 150 -8.59 12.84 14.63
C ARG A 150 -8.71 13.52 15.98
N ILE A 151 -7.63 14.11 16.50
CA ILE A 151 -7.62 14.68 17.86
C ILE A 151 -7.20 16.15 17.93
N GLY A 152 -7.02 16.82 16.78
CA GLY A 152 -6.82 18.27 16.70
C GLY A 152 -5.37 18.75 16.86
N TYR A 153 -4.41 17.88 17.26
CA TYR A 153 -2.99 18.22 17.39
C TYR A 153 -2.10 17.13 16.77
N LYS A 154 -0.83 17.44 16.51
CA LYS A 154 0.18 16.54 15.95
C LYS A 154 1.57 16.90 16.42
N SER A 155 2.56 16.17 15.91
CA SER A 155 3.99 16.42 16.13
C SER A 155 4.45 16.10 17.55
N VAL A 156 3.79 15.19 18.23
CA VAL A 156 4.22 14.68 19.54
C VAL A 156 4.31 13.16 19.51
N LEU A 157 5.30 12.63 20.22
CA LEU A 157 5.47 11.20 20.42
C LEU A 157 5.08 10.84 21.86
N HIS A 158 4.20 9.86 21.96
CA HIS A 158 3.76 9.28 23.22
C HIS A 158 4.46 7.95 23.46
N MET A 159 4.65 7.60 24.73
CA MET A 159 5.11 6.29 25.17
C MET A 159 4.34 5.84 26.39
N VAL A 160 4.10 4.54 26.47
CA VAL A 160 3.45 3.87 27.60
C VAL A 160 4.09 2.51 27.82
N GLU A 161 4.13 2.03 29.06
CA GLU A 161 4.53 0.66 29.38
C GLU A 161 3.44 -0.31 28.90
N MET A 162 3.84 -1.41 28.31
CA MET A 162 2.98 -2.44 27.75
C MET A 162 3.13 -3.73 28.59
N GLN A 163 2.11 -4.56 28.64
CA GLN A 163 2.24 -5.90 29.19
C GLN A 163 3.32 -6.68 28.42
N PRO A 164 4.13 -7.53 29.09
CA PRO A 164 5.19 -8.27 28.42
C PRO A 164 4.71 -9.18 27.28
N ASP A 165 3.47 -9.66 27.35
CA ASP A 165 2.84 -10.44 26.28
C ASP A 165 2.35 -9.58 25.09
N GLY A 166 2.44 -8.25 25.16
CA GLY A 166 2.01 -7.32 24.13
C GLY A 166 0.51 -7.07 24.06
N MET A 167 -0.30 -7.70 24.92
CA MET A 167 -1.77 -7.72 24.78
C MET A 167 -2.51 -6.65 25.60
N GLY A 168 -1.79 -5.68 26.14
CA GLY A 168 -2.40 -4.58 26.87
C GLY A 168 -1.38 -3.53 27.30
N LEU A 169 -1.87 -2.36 27.73
CA LEU A 169 -1.06 -1.27 28.24
C LEU A 169 -1.12 -1.22 29.77
N ILE A 170 -0.03 -0.79 30.40
CA ILE A 170 0.11 -0.62 31.86
C ILE A 170 0.63 0.78 32.15
N GLY A 171 0.02 1.44 33.14
CA GLY A 171 0.49 2.74 33.61
C GLY A 171 -0.02 3.92 32.78
N GLU A 172 0.68 5.04 32.89
CA GLU A 172 0.29 6.31 32.29
C GLU A 172 0.98 6.57 30.96
N GLU A 173 0.22 7.07 29.99
CA GLU A 173 0.75 7.57 28.73
C GLU A 173 1.54 8.86 28.98
N LYS A 174 2.78 8.93 28.45
CA LYS A 174 3.66 10.09 28.59
C LYS A 174 4.06 10.64 27.25
N ILE A 175 4.04 11.96 27.08
CA ILE A 175 4.70 12.63 25.97
C ILE A 175 6.20 12.57 26.24
N ILE A 176 6.95 11.92 25.35
CA ILE A 176 8.40 11.76 25.46
C ILE A 176 9.16 12.74 24.58
N PHE A 177 8.49 13.28 23.56
CA PHE A 177 9.06 14.28 22.67
C PHE A 177 7.97 15.15 22.04
N ASP A 178 8.18 16.47 22.05
CA ASP A 178 7.30 17.43 21.39
C ASP A 178 8.05 18.12 20.24
N GLY A 179 7.74 17.72 19.02
CA GLY A 179 8.34 18.28 17.81
C GLY A 179 7.92 19.72 17.54
N ASN A 180 6.82 20.20 18.12
CA ASN A 180 6.43 21.61 17.97
C ASN A 180 7.38 22.55 18.72
N LEU A 181 8.05 22.06 19.77
CA LEU A 181 9.04 22.80 20.57
C LEU A 181 10.49 22.60 20.06
N ASN A 182 10.71 21.69 19.11
CA ASN A 182 12.04 21.23 18.69
C ASN A 182 12.25 21.31 17.17
N ASP A 183 11.49 22.12 16.44
CA ASP A 183 11.56 22.27 14.98
C ASP A 183 11.41 20.95 14.20
N GLN A 184 10.72 19.96 14.82
CA GLN A 184 10.40 18.68 14.22
C GLN A 184 8.89 18.57 13.93
N ILE A 185 8.36 19.58 13.24
CA ILE A 185 6.94 19.64 12.86
C ILE A 185 6.57 18.42 12.03
N THR A 186 5.41 17.81 12.33
CA THR A 186 4.96 16.56 11.73
C THR A 186 5.92 15.40 12.01
N ILE A 187 6.54 15.36 13.21
CA ILE A 187 7.23 14.15 13.64
C ILE A 187 6.18 13.07 13.90
N GLU A 188 6.41 11.89 13.30
CA GLU A 188 5.50 10.73 13.32
C GLU A 188 6.30 9.46 13.03
N GLY A 189 5.65 8.30 12.80
CA GLY A 189 6.31 7.07 12.35
C GLY A 189 7.41 6.53 13.26
N PRO A 190 7.31 6.61 14.61
CA PRO A 190 8.42 6.20 15.47
C PRO A 190 8.68 4.70 15.36
N LYS A 191 9.96 4.33 15.24
CA LYS A 191 10.45 2.96 15.33
C LYS A 191 11.52 2.90 16.40
N MET A 192 11.33 2.05 17.42
CA MET A 192 12.18 2.00 18.60
C MET A 192 13.14 0.82 18.57
N TYR A 193 14.41 1.11 18.96
CA TYR A 193 15.52 0.16 19.00
C TYR A 193 16.42 0.43 20.21
N LYS A 194 17.27 -0.53 20.56
CA LYS A 194 18.34 -0.38 21.58
C LYS A 194 19.67 -0.81 21.01
N ARG A 195 20.71 0.01 21.23
CA ARG A 195 22.09 -0.27 20.81
C ARG A 195 23.09 0.40 21.74
N ASN A 196 24.11 -0.31 22.17
CA ASN A 196 25.18 0.22 23.03
C ASN A 196 24.67 0.94 24.30
N GLY A 197 23.56 0.43 24.89
CA GLY A 197 22.95 1.02 26.08
C GLY A 197 22.25 2.37 25.82
N TRP A 198 21.97 2.71 24.55
CA TRP A 198 21.09 3.80 24.16
C TRP A 198 19.78 3.27 23.63
N TYR A 199 18.68 3.92 23.98
CA TYR A 199 17.39 3.80 23.32
C TYR A 199 17.35 4.76 22.14
N TYR A 200 16.96 4.27 20.98
CA TYR A 200 16.81 5.04 19.75
C TYR A 200 15.37 5.04 19.29
N ILE A 201 14.88 6.19 18.84
CA ILE A 201 13.60 6.29 18.17
C ILE A 201 13.86 6.96 16.81
N PHE A 202 13.69 6.19 15.74
CA PHE A 202 13.74 6.68 14.37
C PHE A 202 12.36 7.24 14.02
N ALA A 203 12.25 8.54 13.81
CA ALA A 203 10.99 9.21 13.56
C ALA A 203 11.18 10.30 12.50
N PRO A 204 10.53 10.20 11.33
CA PRO A 204 10.58 11.24 10.31
C PRO A 204 9.83 12.48 10.77
N ALA A 205 10.21 13.64 10.20
CA ALA A 205 9.54 14.91 10.40
C ALA A 205 9.45 15.69 9.09
N GLY A 206 8.74 16.82 9.06
CA GLY A 206 8.63 17.71 7.89
C GLY A 206 7.60 17.28 6.83
N GLY A 207 6.93 16.13 7.04
CA GLY A 207 5.87 15.61 6.17
C GLY A 207 6.40 14.80 4.97
N VAL A 208 5.52 14.00 4.38
CA VAL A 208 5.85 12.93 3.41
C VAL A 208 6.48 13.41 2.09
N LYS A 209 6.35 14.68 1.72
CA LYS A 209 6.90 15.20 0.44
C LYS A 209 8.12 16.07 0.60
N THR A 210 8.35 16.61 1.78
CA THR A 210 9.39 17.62 2.02
C THR A 210 10.19 17.36 3.28
N GLY A 211 9.94 16.24 3.96
CA GLY A 211 10.50 15.92 5.25
C GLY A 211 11.91 15.32 5.20
N TRP A 212 12.29 14.83 6.33
CA TRP A 212 13.60 14.25 6.62
C TRP A 212 13.49 13.18 7.69
N GLN A 213 14.52 12.34 7.82
CA GLN A 213 14.61 11.37 8.90
C GLN A 213 15.33 11.97 10.10
N THR A 214 14.64 12.01 11.23
CA THR A 214 15.18 12.35 12.55
C THR A 214 15.38 11.07 13.36
N VAL A 215 16.39 11.05 14.22
CA VAL A 215 16.60 10.03 15.22
C VAL A 215 16.72 10.70 16.59
N LEU A 216 15.99 10.15 17.54
CA LEU A 216 16.03 10.51 18.96
C LEU A 216 16.87 9.46 19.69
N ARG A 217 17.67 9.84 20.71
CA ARG A 217 18.32 8.87 21.58
C ARG A 217 18.33 9.32 23.05
N SER A 218 18.32 8.34 23.95
CA SER A 218 18.37 8.56 25.40
C SER A 218 19.00 7.37 26.11
N LYS A 219 19.55 7.58 27.32
CA LYS A 219 19.95 6.49 28.23
C LYS A 219 18.78 5.94 29.06
N ASN A 220 17.66 6.63 29.05
CA ASN A 220 16.43 6.21 29.75
C ASN A 220 15.29 6.05 28.75
N VAL A 221 14.50 5.00 28.91
CA VAL A 221 13.41 4.66 27.99
C VAL A 221 12.36 5.79 27.83
N PHE A 222 12.05 6.53 28.90
CA PHE A 222 11.15 7.67 28.87
C PHE A 222 11.86 9.03 28.62
N GLY A 223 13.15 9.01 28.30
CA GLY A 223 13.93 10.22 28.04
C GLY A 223 14.54 10.86 29.31
N PRO A 224 14.98 12.13 29.22
CA PRO A 224 14.84 13.03 28.06
C PRO A 224 15.62 12.54 26.84
N TYR A 225 15.07 12.81 25.65
CA TYR A 225 15.68 12.47 24.39
C TYR A 225 16.39 13.67 23.77
N GLU A 226 17.63 13.48 23.33
CA GLU A 226 18.30 14.36 22.38
C GLU A 226 18.00 13.88 20.95
N TYR A 227 18.09 14.77 19.95
CA TYR A 227 17.74 14.40 18.58
C TYR A 227 18.75 14.92 17.56
N LYS A 228 18.79 14.25 16.42
CA LYS A 228 19.57 14.64 15.24
C LYS A 228 18.83 14.29 13.97
N VAL A 229 18.88 15.19 12.98
CA VAL A 229 18.47 14.87 11.61
C VAL A 229 19.61 14.06 10.97
N VAL A 230 19.30 12.84 10.51
CA VAL A 230 20.31 11.87 10.05
C VAL A 230 20.23 11.59 8.55
N MET A 231 19.13 11.95 7.89
CA MET A 231 18.99 11.91 6.44
C MET A 231 18.08 13.04 5.94
N ARG A 232 18.48 13.69 4.88
CA ARG A 232 17.70 14.68 4.13
C ARG A 232 17.75 14.36 2.64
N GLN A 233 16.82 14.91 1.87
CA GLN A 233 16.85 14.82 0.41
C GLN A 233 18.20 15.24 -0.17
N GLY A 234 18.75 16.38 0.26
CA GLY A 234 19.96 16.95 -0.31
C GLY A 234 19.83 17.19 -1.81
N ASP A 235 20.83 16.78 -2.58
CA ASP A 235 20.81 16.86 -4.05
C ASP A 235 20.18 15.61 -4.72
N SER A 236 19.70 14.65 -3.93
CA SER A 236 19.07 13.43 -4.48
C SER A 236 17.67 13.75 -5.03
N PRO A 237 17.16 12.94 -5.98
CA PRO A 237 15.78 13.07 -6.46
C PRO A 237 14.75 12.49 -5.47
N VAL A 238 15.18 11.95 -4.32
CA VAL A 238 14.31 11.31 -3.33
C VAL A 238 13.79 12.36 -2.37
N ASN A 239 12.65 12.94 -2.68
CA ASN A 239 11.98 13.91 -1.83
C ASN A 239 11.43 13.27 -0.56
N GLY A 240 11.46 14.02 0.54
CA GLY A 240 10.78 13.71 1.78
C GLY A 240 10.98 12.28 2.28
N PRO A 241 12.24 11.77 2.42
CA PRO A 241 12.44 10.42 2.95
C PRO A 241 11.69 10.28 4.28
N HIS A 242 10.78 9.31 4.34
CA HIS A 242 9.77 9.27 5.40
C HIS A 242 9.46 7.85 5.79
N GLN A 243 9.16 7.65 7.03
CA GLN A 243 8.85 6.37 7.70
C GLN A 243 9.65 5.18 7.19
N GLY A 244 10.27 4.47 8.10
CA GLY A 244 11.08 3.33 7.72
C GLY A 244 11.65 2.58 8.90
N ALA A 245 12.46 1.58 8.60
CA ALA A 245 13.05 0.68 9.55
C ALA A 245 14.56 0.55 9.37
N TRP A 246 15.27 0.52 10.50
CA TRP A 246 16.64 0.03 10.55
C TRP A 246 16.64 -1.49 10.59
N VAL A 247 17.41 -2.11 9.69
CA VAL A 247 17.58 -3.56 9.59
C VAL A 247 19.08 -3.86 9.44
N ASP A 248 19.58 -4.82 10.21
CA ASP A 248 20.96 -5.32 10.08
C ASP A 248 21.03 -6.54 9.14
N THR A 249 22.22 -6.86 8.63
CA THR A 249 22.47 -8.10 7.90
C THR A 249 23.19 -9.12 8.78
N VAL A 250 23.19 -10.39 8.35
CA VAL A 250 23.94 -11.47 9.04
C VAL A 250 25.45 -11.21 9.06
N THR A 251 25.97 -10.39 8.14
CA THR A 251 27.40 -10.01 8.08
C THR A 251 27.72 -8.77 8.90
N GLY A 252 26.69 -8.15 9.53
CA GLY A 252 26.84 -7.01 10.43
C GLY A 252 26.83 -5.64 9.73
N GLN A 253 26.29 -5.55 8.52
CA GLN A 253 25.99 -4.27 7.89
C GLN A 253 24.65 -3.75 8.40
N ASP A 254 24.52 -2.41 8.45
CA ASP A 254 23.27 -1.72 8.79
C ASP A 254 22.65 -1.09 7.55
N TRP A 255 21.33 -1.21 7.42
CA TRP A 255 20.55 -0.71 6.31
C TRP A 255 19.29 -0.03 6.79
N PHE A 256 18.75 0.90 5.99
CA PHE A 256 17.51 1.61 6.31
C PHE A 256 16.54 1.54 5.13
N ILE A 257 15.37 0.98 5.38
CA ILE A 257 14.24 0.98 4.44
C ILE A 257 13.37 2.21 4.73
N HIS A 258 12.92 2.93 3.71
CA HIS A 258 11.99 4.04 3.85
C HIS A 258 11.16 4.20 2.59
N PHE A 259 10.14 5.04 2.61
CA PHE A 259 9.40 5.37 1.40
C PHE A 259 9.70 6.78 0.86
N GLN A 260 9.37 6.97 -0.41
CA GLN A 260 9.26 8.25 -1.11
C GLN A 260 7.83 8.37 -1.65
N ASP A 261 7.15 9.51 -1.45
CA ASP A 261 5.85 9.79 -2.07
C ASP A 261 6.05 10.32 -3.50
N VAL A 262 5.60 9.54 -4.49
CA VAL A 262 5.74 9.84 -5.93
C VAL A 262 4.37 10.06 -6.59
N TYR A 263 3.50 10.79 -5.95
CA TYR A 263 2.19 11.23 -6.46
C TYR A 263 1.26 10.06 -6.80
N ALA A 264 0.91 9.87 -8.08
CA ALA A 264 -0.08 8.87 -8.47
C ALA A 264 0.35 7.46 -8.10
N ALA A 265 1.61 7.09 -8.30
CA ALA A 265 2.11 5.77 -7.91
C ALA A 265 2.10 5.53 -6.39
N GLY A 266 1.94 6.59 -5.57
CA GLY A 266 1.92 6.50 -4.12
C GLY A 266 3.30 6.46 -3.50
N ARG A 267 3.47 5.68 -2.44
CA ARG A 267 4.66 5.65 -1.59
C ARG A 267 5.52 4.45 -1.93
N ILE A 268 6.51 4.67 -2.78
CA ILE A 268 7.45 3.65 -3.26
C ILE A 268 8.58 3.43 -2.26
N THR A 269 9.07 2.20 -2.14
CA THR A 269 10.01 1.81 -1.08
C THR A 269 11.47 1.87 -1.54
N HIS A 270 12.32 2.50 -0.75
CA HIS A 270 13.76 2.66 -0.98
C HIS A 270 14.57 1.90 0.07
N LEU A 271 15.79 1.55 -0.27
CA LEU A 271 16.80 0.97 0.61
C LEU A 271 18.04 1.87 0.63
N GLN A 272 18.54 2.21 1.81
CA GLN A 272 19.72 3.05 1.98
C GLN A 272 20.80 2.32 2.80
N PRO A 273 22.09 2.45 2.45
CA PRO A 273 23.15 2.06 3.35
C PRO A 273 23.09 2.90 4.62
N MET A 274 23.46 2.31 5.75
CA MET A 274 23.50 3.01 7.03
C MET A 274 24.81 2.71 7.76
N SER A 275 25.37 3.70 8.39
CA SER A 275 26.56 3.58 9.25
C SER A 275 26.39 4.35 10.55
N TRP A 276 27.31 4.20 11.50
CA TRP A 276 27.26 4.85 12.81
C TRP A 276 28.48 5.73 13.03
N GLU A 277 28.25 6.99 13.40
CA GLU A 277 29.27 7.95 13.78
C GLU A 277 28.95 8.53 15.17
N ASN A 278 29.79 8.29 16.18
CA ASN A 278 29.59 8.79 17.56
C ASN A 278 28.22 8.41 18.15
N ASP A 279 27.83 7.15 17.95
CA ASP A 279 26.51 6.62 18.34
C ASP A 279 25.31 7.35 17.71
N TRP A 280 25.49 7.98 16.55
CA TRP A 280 24.43 8.48 15.68
C TRP A 280 24.45 7.76 14.35
N PRO A 281 23.28 7.37 13.80
CA PRO A 281 23.24 6.81 12.46
C PRO A 281 23.47 7.89 11.41
N VAL A 282 24.11 7.50 10.33
CA VAL A 282 24.16 8.24 9.05
C VAL A 282 23.46 7.35 8.03
N ILE A 283 22.35 7.81 7.47
CA ILE A 283 21.54 7.05 6.53
C ILE A 283 21.77 7.60 5.12
N GLY A 284 22.06 6.71 4.17
CA GLY A 284 22.53 7.09 2.83
C GLY A 284 24.01 7.44 2.81
N VAL A 285 24.41 8.34 1.93
CA VAL A 285 25.80 8.76 1.75
C VAL A 285 25.97 10.20 2.21
N LYS A 286 26.92 10.39 3.13
CA LYS A 286 27.27 11.72 3.63
C LYS A 286 28.15 12.46 2.63
N LYS A 287 27.79 13.67 2.31
CA LYS A 287 28.61 14.58 1.49
C LYS A 287 29.50 15.46 2.38
N ASP A 288 30.59 15.95 1.79
CA ASP A 288 31.50 16.86 2.46
C ASP A 288 30.77 18.11 2.97
N GLY A 289 30.96 18.42 4.25
CA GLY A 289 30.33 19.57 4.92
C GLY A 289 28.94 19.33 5.49
N ASN A 290 28.31 18.18 5.19
CA ASN A 290 27.02 17.80 5.78
C ASN A 290 27.23 16.97 7.05
N ASP A 291 26.30 17.08 7.98
CA ASP A 291 26.23 16.26 9.19
C ASP A 291 25.12 15.18 9.11
N TYR A 292 24.50 15.03 7.95
CA TYR A 292 23.46 14.05 7.60
C TYR A 292 23.82 13.31 6.30
N GLY A 293 23.21 12.15 6.06
CA GLY A 293 23.30 11.43 4.80
C GLY A 293 22.24 11.83 3.79
N GLU A 294 22.50 11.56 2.51
CA GLU A 294 21.58 11.75 1.39
C GLU A 294 21.21 10.40 0.77
N PRO A 295 19.94 10.20 0.34
CA PRO A 295 19.54 8.97 -0.31
C PRO A 295 20.34 8.66 -1.57
N VAL A 296 20.68 7.37 -1.77
CA VAL A 296 21.30 6.87 -3.00
C VAL A 296 20.24 6.36 -3.97
N MET A 297 20.48 6.53 -5.27
CA MET A 297 19.63 5.95 -6.31
C MET A 297 20.15 4.61 -6.84
N GLU A 298 21.45 4.37 -6.69
CA GLU A 298 22.10 3.11 -7.04
C GLU A 298 23.24 2.86 -6.05
N TYR A 299 23.35 1.61 -5.58
CA TYR A 299 24.38 1.24 -4.61
C TYR A 299 24.76 -0.24 -4.73
N GLU A 300 25.77 -0.67 -4.01
CA GLU A 300 26.12 -2.09 -3.86
C GLU A 300 25.05 -2.79 -3.01
N LYS A 301 24.69 -4.00 -3.39
CA LYS A 301 23.72 -4.82 -2.64
C LYS A 301 24.21 -5.07 -1.20
N PRO A 302 23.29 -5.23 -0.23
CA PRO A 302 23.64 -5.72 1.09
C PRO A 302 24.46 -7.00 1.02
N ASP A 303 25.53 -7.07 1.79
CA ASP A 303 26.21 -8.33 2.02
C ASP A 303 25.40 -9.17 3.04
N VAL A 304 24.81 -10.22 2.55
CA VAL A 304 24.02 -11.19 3.32
C VAL A 304 24.69 -12.57 3.34
N GLY A 305 25.96 -12.65 2.93
CA GLY A 305 26.75 -13.88 2.91
C GLY A 305 26.39 -14.86 1.78
N ALA A 306 25.41 -14.53 0.94
CA ALA A 306 24.94 -15.38 -0.17
C ALA A 306 24.39 -14.54 -1.32
N VAL A 307 24.22 -15.19 -2.48
CA VAL A 307 23.56 -14.59 -3.65
C VAL A 307 22.24 -15.31 -3.86
N TYR A 308 21.18 -14.53 -4.05
CA TYR A 308 19.82 -15.03 -4.24
C TYR A 308 19.29 -14.70 -5.63
N GLU A 309 18.27 -15.44 -6.06
CA GLU A 309 17.60 -15.21 -7.34
C GLU A 309 16.89 -13.86 -7.35
N ILE A 310 16.93 -13.21 -8.52
CA ILE A 310 16.21 -11.96 -8.75
C ILE A 310 14.71 -12.27 -8.75
N CYS A 311 13.97 -11.56 -7.94
CA CYS A 311 12.51 -11.66 -7.90
C CYS A 311 11.86 -10.29 -7.65
N GLU A 312 10.58 -10.23 -7.95
CA GLU A 312 9.72 -9.05 -7.74
C GLU A 312 8.31 -9.52 -7.36
N PRO A 313 7.46 -8.67 -6.76
CA PRO A 313 6.07 -9.02 -6.51
C PRO A 313 5.33 -9.36 -7.82
N ASP A 314 4.46 -10.35 -7.76
CA ASP A 314 3.66 -10.78 -8.90
C ASP A 314 2.73 -9.68 -9.39
N THR A 315 2.45 -9.66 -10.69
CA THR A 315 1.57 -8.67 -11.33
C THR A 315 0.62 -9.30 -12.35
N THR A 316 1.17 -10.05 -13.32
CA THR A 316 0.36 -10.81 -14.28
C THR A 316 -0.34 -11.96 -13.57
N ASP A 317 -1.60 -12.20 -13.92
CA ASP A 317 -2.38 -13.33 -13.42
C ASP A 317 -3.13 -13.99 -14.57
N GLU A 318 -2.87 -15.28 -14.77
CA GLU A 318 -3.56 -16.16 -15.72
C GLU A 318 -4.66 -16.96 -15.02
N PHE A 319 -4.87 -16.71 -13.72
CA PHE A 319 -5.85 -17.38 -12.86
C PHE A 319 -5.80 -18.92 -12.91
N THR A 320 -4.59 -19.47 -12.97
CA THR A 320 -4.34 -20.92 -13.00
C THR A 320 -4.41 -21.58 -11.62
N GLU A 321 -4.33 -20.80 -10.56
CA GLU A 321 -4.36 -21.28 -9.19
C GLU A 321 -5.80 -21.35 -8.66
N ASP A 322 -6.03 -22.19 -7.67
CA ASP A 322 -7.35 -22.36 -7.03
C ASP A 322 -7.78 -21.13 -6.19
N THR A 323 -6.87 -20.21 -5.92
CA THR A 323 -7.11 -19.00 -5.14
C THR A 323 -6.59 -17.77 -5.88
N LEU A 324 -7.11 -16.60 -5.52
CA LEU A 324 -6.57 -15.33 -6.00
C LEU A 324 -5.10 -15.18 -5.57
N GLY A 325 -4.26 -14.71 -6.49
CA GLY A 325 -2.88 -14.36 -6.21
C GLY A 325 -2.76 -13.23 -5.18
N LEU A 326 -1.63 -13.20 -4.46
CA LEU A 326 -1.39 -12.24 -3.37
C LEU A 326 -1.21 -10.78 -3.86
N GLN A 327 -1.15 -10.53 -5.16
CA GLN A 327 -1.14 -9.20 -5.74
C GLN A 327 -2.51 -8.51 -5.67
N TRP A 328 -3.59 -9.24 -5.40
CA TRP A 328 -4.95 -8.74 -5.40
C TRP A 328 -5.44 -8.28 -4.03
N GLN A 329 -6.18 -7.18 -4.03
CA GLN A 329 -6.91 -6.67 -2.87
C GLN A 329 -8.30 -6.18 -3.28
N TRP A 330 -9.29 -6.43 -2.44
CA TRP A 330 -10.63 -5.86 -2.56
C TRP A 330 -10.67 -4.44 -2.01
N ASN A 331 -11.61 -3.65 -2.51
CA ASN A 331 -11.83 -2.26 -2.06
C ASN A 331 -12.47 -2.18 -0.66
N ALA A 332 -13.04 -3.27 -0.18
CA ALA A 332 -13.61 -3.45 1.16
C ALA A 332 -13.50 -4.91 1.59
N ASN A 333 -13.89 -5.24 2.83
CA ASN A 333 -13.94 -6.62 3.28
C ASN A 333 -14.86 -7.47 2.39
N PRO A 334 -14.36 -8.56 1.81
CA PRO A 334 -15.10 -9.39 0.86
C PRO A 334 -16.10 -10.32 1.55
N ASP A 335 -17.17 -10.67 0.83
CA ASP A 335 -17.94 -11.87 1.11
C ASP A 335 -17.31 -13.04 0.32
N SER A 336 -17.38 -14.26 0.84
CA SER A 336 -16.68 -15.44 0.31
C SER A 336 -17.16 -15.88 -1.09
N ASP A 337 -18.29 -15.37 -1.55
CA ASP A 337 -18.88 -15.69 -2.84
C ASP A 337 -18.55 -14.70 -3.97
N TRP A 338 -17.71 -13.66 -3.69
CA TRP A 338 -17.42 -12.65 -4.72
C TRP A 338 -16.55 -13.15 -5.85
N ALA A 339 -15.64 -14.08 -5.58
CA ALA A 339 -14.75 -14.65 -6.58
C ALA A 339 -14.59 -16.16 -6.41
N GLN A 340 -14.50 -16.87 -7.52
CA GLN A 340 -14.27 -18.31 -7.59
C GLN A 340 -13.37 -18.64 -8.76
N SER A 341 -12.27 -19.35 -8.53
CA SER A 341 -11.47 -19.93 -9.60
C SER A 341 -12.23 -21.01 -10.33
N GLY A 342 -11.98 -21.16 -11.62
CA GLY A 342 -12.61 -22.15 -12.46
C GLY A 342 -11.76 -22.54 -13.65
N THR A 343 -12.08 -23.70 -14.24
CA THR A 343 -11.46 -24.22 -15.46
C THR A 343 -12.52 -24.43 -16.54
N ASP A 344 -12.13 -24.20 -17.78
CA ASP A 344 -13.00 -24.42 -18.96
C ASP A 344 -12.27 -25.25 -20.00
N GLU A 345 -12.47 -26.56 -19.95
CA GLU A 345 -11.90 -27.50 -20.93
C GLU A 345 -12.51 -27.33 -22.34
N SER A 346 -13.65 -26.61 -22.45
CA SER A 346 -14.34 -26.43 -23.73
C SER A 346 -13.75 -25.27 -24.56
N GLY A 347 -12.94 -24.38 -23.94
CA GLY A 347 -12.39 -23.18 -24.57
C GLY A 347 -13.43 -22.09 -24.89
N ASN A 348 -14.67 -22.22 -24.39
CA ASN A 348 -15.74 -21.25 -24.64
C ASN A 348 -15.64 -20.03 -23.73
N VAL A 349 -15.08 -20.18 -22.52
CA VAL A 349 -14.97 -19.17 -21.48
C VAL A 349 -13.55 -18.59 -21.45
N SER A 350 -12.54 -19.44 -21.48
CA SER A 350 -11.14 -19.03 -21.49
C SER A 350 -10.33 -19.64 -22.65
N ASP A 351 -9.25 -18.97 -23.07
CA ASP A 351 -8.42 -19.42 -24.20
C ASP A 351 -7.42 -20.52 -23.76
N ASP A 352 -7.04 -20.57 -22.51
CA ASP A 352 -6.05 -21.49 -21.90
C ASP A 352 -6.62 -22.41 -20.81
N GLY A 353 -7.94 -22.38 -20.62
CA GLY A 353 -8.67 -23.28 -19.72
C GLY A 353 -8.86 -22.79 -18.30
N SER A 354 -8.27 -21.67 -17.87
CA SER A 354 -8.39 -21.12 -16.53
C SER A 354 -9.06 -19.75 -16.52
N TYR A 355 -9.75 -19.42 -15.44
CA TYR A 355 -10.38 -18.11 -15.25
C TYR A 355 -10.71 -17.85 -13.79
N ILE A 356 -10.90 -16.57 -13.44
CA ILE A 356 -11.60 -16.18 -12.22
C ILE A 356 -13.04 -15.77 -12.56
N LYS A 357 -14.01 -16.38 -11.89
CA LYS A 357 -15.42 -15.96 -11.95
C LYS A 357 -15.67 -14.93 -10.86
N LEU A 358 -16.21 -13.79 -11.24
CA LEU A 358 -16.64 -12.73 -10.33
C LEU A 358 -18.17 -12.66 -10.33
N ASN A 359 -18.79 -12.82 -9.17
CA ASN A 359 -20.23 -12.70 -9.01
C ASN A 359 -20.64 -11.25 -8.78
N ALA A 360 -21.75 -10.83 -9.41
CA ALA A 360 -22.23 -9.48 -9.28
C ALA A 360 -22.71 -9.16 -7.86
N VAL A 361 -22.17 -8.11 -7.26
CA VAL A 361 -22.53 -7.65 -5.92
C VAL A 361 -23.60 -6.57 -6.02
N GLY A 362 -24.67 -6.73 -5.26
CA GLY A 362 -25.78 -5.77 -5.25
C GLY A 362 -25.38 -4.40 -4.69
N ARG A 363 -25.86 -3.33 -5.35
CA ARG A 363 -25.61 -1.93 -4.99
C ARG A 363 -26.84 -1.05 -5.15
N ALA A 364 -26.83 0.11 -4.53
CA ALA A 364 -27.80 1.17 -4.82
C ALA A 364 -27.54 1.76 -6.22
N SER A 365 -28.59 2.17 -6.93
CA SER A 365 -28.55 2.66 -8.31
C SER A 365 -27.63 3.86 -8.53
N ASN A 366 -27.52 4.72 -7.55
CA ASN A 366 -26.74 5.96 -7.63
C ASN A 366 -25.35 5.85 -6.99
N ARG A 367 -24.92 4.63 -6.60
CA ARG A 367 -23.59 4.44 -5.99
C ARG A 367 -22.51 4.61 -7.05
N PRO A 368 -21.55 5.51 -6.89
CA PRO A 368 -20.43 5.67 -7.79
C PRO A 368 -19.57 4.40 -7.86
N ILE A 369 -18.95 4.12 -9.01
CA ILE A 369 -18.13 2.91 -9.20
C ILE A 369 -16.96 2.89 -8.21
N GLY A 370 -16.32 4.02 -7.93
CA GLY A 370 -15.22 4.10 -6.96
C GLY A 370 -15.59 3.67 -5.55
N ASP A 371 -16.88 3.62 -5.23
CA ASP A 371 -17.41 3.17 -3.93
C ASP A 371 -17.97 1.75 -3.96
N TYR A 372 -17.79 0.99 -5.06
CA TYR A 372 -18.18 -0.41 -5.08
C TYR A 372 -17.28 -1.21 -4.13
N ARG A 373 -17.90 -2.10 -3.37
CA ARG A 373 -17.22 -2.94 -2.39
C ARG A 373 -16.25 -3.92 -3.05
N ASN A 374 -16.66 -4.48 -4.13
CA ASN A 374 -16.05 -5.59 -4.84
C ASN A 374 -15.19 -5.17 -6.05
N LEU A 375 -14.53 -4.02 -5.98
CA LEU A 375 -13.44 -3.73 -6.90
C LEU A 375 -12.26 -4.64 -6.53
N LEU A 376 -11.81 -5.47 -7.46
CA LEU A 376 -10.64 -6.33 -7.33
C LEU A 376 -9.45 -5.63 -7.97
N LEU A 377 -8.49 -5.18 -7.15
CA LEU A 377 -7.51 -4.16 -7.50
C LEU A 377 -6.08 -4.64 -7.28
N GLN A 378 -5.15 -4.15 -8.11
CA GLN A 378 -3.70 -4.26 -7.92
C GLN A 378 -3.04 -2.87 -7.84
N LYS A 379 -1.90 -2.78 -7.14
CA LYS A 379 -1.02 -1.61 -7.10
C LYS A 379 -0.34 -1.42 -8.47
N TRP A 380 0.03 -0.18 -8.81
CA TRP A 380 0.88 0.06 -9.98
C TRP A 380 2.27 -0.58 -9.80
N PRO A 381 2.74 -1.39 -10.78
CA PRO A 381 3.99 -2.15 -10.64
C PRO A 381 5.22 -1.47 -11.25
N ALA A 382 5.07 -0.32 -11.88
CA ALA A 382 6.14 0.40 -12.58
C ALA A 382 5.69 1.84 -12.91
N PRO A 383 6.63 2.75 -13.24
CA PRO A 383 6.29 4.13 -13.62
C PRO A 383 5.50 4.24 -14.93
N GLU A 384 5.79 3.33 -15.86
CA GLU A 384 5.13 3.25 -17.17
C GLU A 384 4.91 1.77 -17.51
N PHE A 385 3.71 1.43 -17.97
CA PHE A 385 3.35 0.05 -18.31
C PHE A 385 2.04 -0.01 -19.09
N SER A 386 1.76 -1.18 -19.66
CA SER A 386 0.46 -1.54 -20.20
C SER A 386 -0.09 -2.76 -19.47
N CYS A 387 -1.41 -2.85 -19.40
CA CYS A 387 -2.13 -4.02 -18.88
C CYS A 387 -3.24 -4.39 -19.87
N ILE A 388 -3.37 -5.66 -20.19
CA ILE A 388 -4.44 -6.20 -21.03
C ILE A 388 -5.24 -7.22 -20.21
N THR A 389 -6.57 -7.08 -20.28
CA THR A 389 -7.52 -7.98 -19.62
C THR A 389 -8.55 -8.48 -20.61
N LYS A 390 -8.87 -9.76 -20.56
CA LYS A 390 -9.98 -10.37 -21.29
C LYS A 390 -11.09 -10.74 -20.31
N MET A 391 -12.30 -10.28 -20.58
CA MET A 391 -13.48 -10.52 -19.75
C MET A 391 -14.60 -11.12 -20.60
N ASN A 392 -15.13 -12.28 -20.19
CA ASN A 392 -16.36 -12.85 -20.73
C ASN A 392 -17.53 -12.30 -19.94
N ILE A 393 -18.46 -11.69 -20.64
CA ILE A 393 -19.62 -10.97 -20.08
C ILE A 393 -20.95 -11.67 -20.41
N SER A 394 -20.90 -12.88 -20.96
CA SER A 394 -22.12 -13.63 -21.33
C SER A 394 -23.00 -14.04 -20.14
N GLY A 395 -22.43 -14.02 -18.92
CA GLY A 395 -23.16 -14.30 -17.67
C GLY A 395 -23.85 -13.09 -17.06
N MET A 396 -23.70 -11.90 -17.63
CA MET A 396 -24.35 -10.69 -17.13
C MET A 396 -25.85 -10.69 -17.46
N VAL A 397 -26.64 -10.12 -16.56
CA VAL A 397 -28.08 -9.95 -16.71
C VAL A 397 -28.47 -8.48 -16.67
N ASP A 398 -29.73 -8.16 -16.98
CA ASP A 398 -30.24 -6.78 -16.96
C ASP A 398 -30.06 -6.14 -15.57
N GLY A 399 -29.47 -4.96 -15.53
CA GLY A 399 -29.07 -4.27 -14.29
C GLY A 399 -27.64 -4.53 -13.83
N ASP A 400 -26.90 -5.46 -14.45
CA ASP A 400 -25.49 -5.64 -14.17
C ASP A 400 -24.63 -4.61 -14.88
N ASN A 401 -23.51 -4.28 -14.24
CA ASN A 401 -22.41 -3.58 -14.89
C ASN A 401 -21.06 -4.16 -14.46
N ALA A 402 -20.12 -4.24 -15.41
CA ALA A 402 -18.80 -4.80 -15.20
C ALA A 402 -17.75 -4.06 -16.01
N GLY A 403 -16.49 -4.12 -15.63
CA GLY A 403 -15.47 -3.44 -16.40
C GLY A 403 -14.07 -3.46 -15.78
N PHE A 404 -13.24 -2.58 -16.35
CA PHE A 404 -11.89 -2.30 -15.87
C PHE A 404 -11.82 -0.87 -15.33
N ILE A 405 -11.18 -0.68 -14.18
CA ILE A 405 -11.07 0.61 -13.48
C ILE A 405 -9.62 0.99 -13.21
N HIS A 406 -9.28 2.26 -13.46
CA HIS A 406 -8.21 3.01 -12.81
C HIS A 406 -8.78 3.70 -11.58
N MET A 407 -8.25 3.41 -10.40
CA MET A 407 -8.75 3.87 -9.12
C MET A 407 -7.78 4.83 -8.45
N GLY A 408 -8.24 6.04 -8.13
CA GLY A 408 -7.51 7.11 -7.43
C GLY A 408 -8.50 8.18 -6.98
N MET A 409 -8.07 9.37 -6.58
CA MET A 409 -8.99 10.48 -6.28
C MET A 409 -9.83 10.91 -7.48
N ASN A 410 -9.32 10.69 -8.68
CA ASN A 410 -10.10 10.64 -9.90
C ASN A 410 -9.99 9.22 -10.46
N TYR A 411 -11.10 8.55 -10.64
CA TYR A 411 -11.10 7.27 -11.33
C TYR A 411 -11.60 7.39 -12.77
N LEU A 412 -11.16 6.42 -13.58
CA LEU A 412 -11.65 6.17 -14.93
C LEU A 412 -12.00 4.70 -15.04
N ALA A 413 -13.23 4.39 -15.45
CA ALA A 413 -13.66 3.03 -15.76
C ALA A 413 -14.15 2.93 -17.20
N ALA A 414 -13.82 1.81 -17.85
CA ALA A 414 -14.55 1.33 -19.02
C ALA A 414 -15.60 0.34 -18.51
N ASP A 415 -16.85 0.74 -18.52
CA ASP A 415 -17.99 0.09 -17.86
C ASP A 415 -18.95 -0.48 -18.89
N VAL A 416 -19.18 -1.78 -18.87
CA VAL A 416 -20.17 -2.48 -19.68
C VAL A 416 -21.44 -2.60 -18.84
N THR A 417 -22.55 -2.02 -19.31
CA THR A 417 -23.85 -2.10 -18.64
C THR A 417 -24.83 -2.90 -19.50
N VAL A 418 -25.58 -3.81 -18.90
CA VAL A 418 -26.69 -4.52 -19.56
C VAL A 418 -27.98 -3.79 -19.28
N LYS A 419 -28.68 -3.37 -20.34
CA LYS A 419 -29.96 -2.68 -20.25
C LYS A 419 -30.90 -3.09 -21.39
N GLY A 420 -32.04 -3.69 -21.04
CA GLY A 420 -33.02 -4.12 -22.03
C GLY A 420 -32.46 -5.11 -23.05
N GLY A 421 -31.55 -5.99 -22.66
CA GLY A 421 -30.90 -6.96 -23.52
C GLY A 421 -29.77 -6.41 -24.39
N LYS A 422 -29.45 -5.10 -24.30
CA LYS A 422 -28.31 -4.47 -24.98
C LYS A 422 -27.14 -4.30 -24.02
N MET A 423 -25.95 -4.39 -24.58
CA MET A 423 -24.69 -4.11 -23.88
C MET A 423 -24.15 -2.76 -24.33
N GLU A 424 -24.14 -1.82 -23.42
CA GLU A 424 -23.65 -0.46 -23.64
C GLU A 424 -22.32 -0.28 -22.89
N VAL A 425 -21.30 0.20 -23.58
CA VAL A 425 -19.97 0.46 -23.00
C VAL A 425 -19.81 1.95 -22.78
N TYR A 426 -19.52 2.32 -21.55
CA TYR A 426 -19.35 3.72 -21.13
C TYR A 426 -17.93 3.99 -20.66
N ALA A 427 -17.44 5.19 -20.92
CA ALA A 427 -16.37 5.78 -20.12
C ALA A 427 -17.02 6.46 -18.92
N VAL A 428 -16.63 6.01 -17.73
CA VAL A 428 -17.15 6.59 -16.48
C VAL A 428 -15.99 7.25 -15.74
N LYS A 429 -16.15 8.55 -15.43
CA LYS A 429 -15.17 9.33 -14.68
C LYS A 429 -15.78 9.80 -13.37
N GLY A 430 -15.11 9.55 -12.26
CA GLY A 430 -15.50 10.01 -10.95
C GLY A 430 -14.42 10.81 -10.26
N VAL A 431 -14.83 11.70 -9.36
CA VAL A 431 -13.91 12.54 -8.56
C VAL A 431 -14.32 12.46 -7.10
N GLN A 432 -13.36 12.15 -6.25
CA GLN A 432 -13.48 12.20 -4.80
C GLN A 432 -13.12 13.61 -4.30
N GLN A 433 -13.86 14.12 -3.34
CA GLN A 433 -13.45 15.33 -2.62
C GLN A 433 -12.35 15.01 -1.61
N PHE A 434 -11.54 16.03 -1.26
CA PHE A 434 -10.33 15.86 -0.46
C PHE A 434 -10.58 15.69 1.05
N ASP A 435 -11.76 15.29 1.50
CA ASP A 435 -12.02 14.98 2.90
C ASP A 435 -11.88 13.49 3.18
N CYS A 436 -11.29 13.15 4.34
CA CYS A 436 -11.33 11.79 4.87
C CYS A 436 -12.80 11.37 4.99
N ASP A 437 -13.08 10.12 4.74
CA ASP A 437 -14.39 9.50 4.92
C ASP A 437 -15.47 9.90 3.91
N GLN A 438 -15.15 10.72 2.91
CA GLN A 438 -16.13 11.06 1.87
C GLN A 438 -16.04 10.11 0.67
N ALA A 439 -17.21 9.62 0.29
CA ALA A 439 -17.45 8.87 -0.93
C ALA A 439 -17.19 9.73 -2.20
N TYR A 440 -17.08 9.09 -3.35
CA TYR A 440 -17.08 9.79 -4.62
C TYR A 440 -18.42 10.51 -4.83
N THR A 441 -18.38 11.80 -5.12
CA THR A 441 -19.59 12.63 -5.15
C THR A 441 -20.01 13.05 -6.56
N LYS A 442 -19.10 12.93 -7.53
CA LYS A 442 -19.38 13.35 -8.91
C LYS A 442 -18.91 12.28 -9.89
N GLU A 443 -19.87 11.79 -10.68
CA GLU A 443 -19.63 10.82 -11.74
C GLU A 443 -20.19 11.35 -13.05
N THR A 444 -19.46 11.17 -14.14
CA THR A 444 -19.90 11.46 -15.51
C THR A 444 -19.77 10.23 -16.36
N LYS A 445 -20.72 10.01 -17.27
CA LYS A 445 -20.76 8.86 -18.19
C LYS A 445 -20.83 9.34 -19.64
N GLU A 446 -20.01 8.72 -20.48
CA GLU A 446 -19.97 8.96 -21.93
C GLU A 446 -20.10 7.60 -22.64
N LEU A 447 -21.09 7.48 -23.52
CA LEU A 447 -21.30 6.25 -24.29
C LEU A 447 -20.19 6.10 -25.35
N LEU A 448 -19.46 5.00 -25.28
CA LEU A 448 -18.39 4.66 -26.24
C LEU A 448 -18.88 3.75 -27.37
N ALA A 449 -19.70 2.76 -27.04
CA ALA A 449 -20.21 1.78 -27.98
C ALA A 449 -21.49 1.09 -27.46
N SER A 450 -22.26 0.50 -28.37
CA SER A 450 -23.45 -0.31 -28.06
C SER A 450 -23.47 -1.56 -28.92
N TYR A 451 -23.82 -2.69 -28.31
CA TYR A 451 -23.82 -4.01 -28.97
C TYR A 451 -25.10 -4.78 -28.62
N ASP A 452 -25.68 -5.48 -29.59
CA ASP A 452 -26.86 -6.32 -29.37
C ASP A 452 -26.51 -7.70 -28.78
N ASN A 453 -25.29 -8.19 -28.99
CA ASN A 453 -24.87 -9.54 -28.54
C ASN A 453 -23.35 -9.61 -28.37
N LEU A 454 -22.81 -8.94 -27.37
CA LEU A 454 -21.40 -9.02 -27.03
C LEU A 454 -21.18 -10.07 -25.95
N LYS A 455 -20.32 -11.07 -26.22
CA LYS A 455 -20.00 -12.14 -25.26
C LYS A 455 -18.72 -11.90 -24.49
N LYS A 456 -17.77 -11.18 -25.09
CA LYS A 456 -16.47 -10.90 -24.48
C LYS A 456 -15.97 -9.52 -24.88
N ILE A 457 -15.21 -8.93 -23.99
CA ILE A 457 -14.57 -7.62 -24.19
C ILE A 457 -13.14 -7.68 -23.66
N TYR A 458 -12.27 -6.93 -24.30
CA TYR A 458 -10.89 -6.73 -23.90
C TYR A 458 -10.67 -5.28 -23.50
N PHE A 459 -9.93 -5.07 -22.43
CA PHE A 459 -9.49 -3.75 -21.99
C PHE A 459 -7.98 -3.64 -22.13
N ARG A 460 -7.50 -2.54 -22.67
CA ARG A 460 -6.10 -2.15 -22.62
C ARG A 460 -5.97 -0.90 -21.76
N TYR A 461 -5.25 -1.04 -20.68
CA TYR A 461 -4.92 0.02 -19.74
C TYR A 461 -3.47 0.41 -19.94
N THR A 462 -3.17 1.70 -20.11
CA THR A 462 -1.82 2.20 -20.34
C THR A 462 -1.53 3.36 -19.42
N VAL A 463 -0.36 3.34 -18.79
CA VAL A 463 0.18 4.41 -17.94
C VAL A 463 1.42 4.97 -18.59
N LYS A 464 1.47 6.30 -18.79
CA LYS A 464 2.63 7.01 -19.34
C LYS A 464 2.90 8.29 -18.58
N LYS A 465 4.19 8.58 -18.35
CA LYS A 465 4.63 9.90 -17.91
C LYS A 465 4.52 10.87 -19.08
N THR A 466 3.65 11.88 -18.95
CA THR A 466 3.37 12.85 -20.05
C THR A 466 3.94 14.23 -19.78
N GLY A 467 4.61 14.43 -18.65
CA GLY A 467 5.25 15.69 -18.32
C GLY A 467 5.60 15.82 -16.85
N THR A 468 5.93 17.03 -16.45
CA THR A 468 6.12 17.44 -15.06
C THR A 468 5.34 18.71 -14.78
N LYS A 469 5.01 18.96 -13.52
CA LYS A 469 4.29 20.16 -13.10
C LYS A 469 4.78 20.64 -11.75
N ASP A 470 5.07 21.94 -11.66
CA ASP A 470 5.31 22.58 -10.38
C ASP A 470 3.99 22.84 -9.66
N HIS A 471 3.99 22.65 -8.35
CA HIS A 471 2.85 23.02 -7.51
C HIS A 471 3.30 23.32 -6.07
N VAL A 472 2.38 23.78 -5.24
CA VAL A 472 2.62 24.01 -3.81
C VAL A 472 1.86 22.97 -3.01
N GLU A 473 2.53 22.32 -2.08
CA GLU A 473 1.93 21.36 -1.17
C GLU A 473 2.37 21.65 0.27
N GLY A 474 1.40 21.68 1.19
CA GLY A 474 1.70 22.04 2.58
C GLY A 474 2.36 23.42 2.77
N GLY A 475 2.22 24.34 1.78
CA GLY A 475 2.88 25.66 1.77
C GLY A 475 4.30 25.64 1.20
N LEU A 476 4.83 24.50 0.77
CA LEU A 476 6.17 24.34 0.20
C LEU A 476 6.11 24.09 -1.31
N PRO A 477 7.05 24.67 -2.09
CA PRO A 477 7.10 24.46 -3.53
C PRO A 477 7.60 23.03 -3.84
N VAL A 478 6.85 22.32 -4.67
CA VAL A 478 7.26 21.04 -5.27
C VAL A 478 7.51 21.29 -6.75
N LYS A 479 8.73 21.05 -7.18
CA LYS A 479 9.15 21.25 -8.56
C LYS A 479 9.15 19.93 -9.32
N GLU A 480 8.80 20.01 -10.61
CA GLU A 480 8.88 18.89 -11.55
C GLU A 480 8.15 17.61 -11.13
N ALA A 481 7.05 17.75 -10.37
CA ALA A 481 6.20 16.62 -10.02
C ALA A 481 5.77 15.87 -11.29
N PRO A 482 5.90 14.55 -11.36
CA PRO A 482 5.51 13.78 -12.53
C PRO A 482 4.01 13.94 -12.79
N VAL A 483 3.67 13.99 -14.07
CA VAL A 483 2.28 13.94 -14.55
C VAL A 483 2.11 12.63 -15.32
N GLU A 484 1.37 11.71 -14.75
CA GLU A 484 1.06 10.43 -15.38
C GLU A 484 -0.33 10.50 -16.02
N THR A 485 -0.40 10.13 -17.29
CA THR A 485 -1.66 9.97 -18.02
C THR A 485 -2.01 8.50 -18.11
N VAL A 486 -3.23 8.21 -17.73
CA VAL A 486 -3.85 6.89 -17.84
C VAL A 486 -4.79 6.90 -19.03
N THR A 487 -4.74 5.84 -19.83
CA THR A 487 -5.65 5.61 -20.95
C THR A 487 -6.25 4.21 -20.85
N ILE A 488 -7.57 4.11 -21.03
CA ILE A 488 -8.28 2.83 -21.22
C ILE A 488 -8.84 2.81 -22.64
N GLU A 489 -8.63 1.68 -23.32
CA GLU A 489 -9.17 1.39 -24.65
C GLU A 489 -9.91 0.05 -24.60
N ILE A 490 -10.88 -0.13 -25.48
CA ILE A 490 -11.68 -1.36 -25.57
C ILE A 490 -11.46 -2.07 -26.90
N SER A 491 -11.65 -3.39 -26.89
CA SER A 491 -11.64 -4.22 -28.10
C SER A 491 -12.62 -5.39 -27.97
N THR A 492 -13.20 -5.82 -29.07
CA THR A 492 -14.08 -7.00 -29.16
C THR A 492 -13.35 -8.24 -29.69
N ASP A 493 -12.14 -8.07 -30.25
CA ASP A 493 -11.35 -9.15 -30.86
C ASP A 493 -9.97 -9.34 -30.23
N GLY A 494 -9.60 -8.47 -29.27
CA GLY A 494 -8.29 -8.48 -28.61
C GLY A 494 -7.13 -7.98 -29.48
N LYS A 495 -7.41 -7.54 -30.71
CA LYS A 495 -6.40 -7.12 -31.69
C LYS A 495 -6.49 -5.63 -31.99
N LYS A 496 -7.67 -5.13 -32.31
CA LYS A 496 -7.92 -3.72 -32.60
C LYS A 496 -8.56 -3.04 -31.40
N TYR A 497 -7.80 -2.17 -30.73
CA TYR A 497 -8.27 -1.35 -29.61
C TYR A 497 -8.76 0.00 -30.12
N THR A 498 -9.87 0.46 -29.58
CA THR A 498 -10.60 1.68 -30.01
C THR A 498 -11.12 2.45 -28.81
N ASN A 499 -11.68 3.62 -29.07
CA ASN A 499 -12.34 4.48 -28.07
C ASN A 499 -11.41 4.81 -26.88
N PRO A 500 -10.20 5.36 -27.10
CA PRO A 500 -9.31 5.74 -26.03
C PRO A 500 -9.92 6.83 -25.16
N VAL A 501 -9.96 6.60 -23.86
CA VAL A 501 -10.36 7.60 -22.87
C VAL A 501 -9.26 7.77 -21.88
N SER A 502 -8.91 9.02 -21.55
CA SER A 502 -7.78 9.32 -20.69
C SER A 502 -8.15 10.23 -19.53
N VAL A 503 -7.37 10.12 -18.46
CA VAL A 503 -7.33 11.04 -17.32
C VAL A 503 -5.88 11.24 -16.85
N ILE A 504 -5.61 12.37 -16.20
CA ILE A 504 -4.39 12.55 -15.43
C ILE A 504 -4.61 11.81 -14.09
N ALA A 505 -3.71 10.88 -13.77
CA ALA A 505 -3.80 10.11 -12.55
C ALA A 505 -3.58 10.99 -11.30
N LYS A 506 -4.31 10.68 -10.24
CA LYS A 506 -4.13 11.29 -8.91
C LYS A 506 -4.22 10.19 -7.86
N ALA A 507 -3.23 10.12 -6.98
CA ALA A 507 -3.25 9.22 -5.85
C ALA A 507 -4.58 9.26 -5.10
N GLY A 508 -4.96 8.16 -4.49
CA GLY A 508 -6.08 8.12 -3.56
C GLY A 508 -5.77 8.85 -2.25
N ARG A 509 -6.69 8.77 -1.30
CA ARG A 509 -6.45 9.37 0.03
C ARG A 509 -5.42 8.54 0.79
N TRP A 510 -4.20 9.04 0.90
CA TRP A 510 -3.04 8.39 1.54
C TRP A 510 -2.53 7.11 0.86
N VAL A 511 -3.10 6.74 -0.27
CA VAL A 511 -2.75 5.53 -1.04
C VAL A 511 -2.41 5.88 -2.47
N GLY A 512 -1.52 5.13 -3.08
CA GLY A 512 -1.28 5.17 -4.52
C GLY A 512 -2.50 4.69 -5.30
N VAL A 513 -2.49 4.98 -6.58
CA VAL A 513 -3.51 4.48 -7.51
C VAL A 513 -3.45 2.96 -7.61
N LYS A 514 -4.58 2.37 -7.96
CA LYS A 514 -4.74 0.95 -8.26
C LYS A 514 -5.49 0.78 -9.56
N SER A 515 -5.41 -0.42 -10.13
CA SER A 515 -6.21 -0.78 -11.31
C SER A 515 -6.74 -2.20 -11.17
N GLY A 516 -7.86 -2.48 -11.79
CA GLY A 516 -8.45 -3.81 -11.70
C GLY A 516 -9.82 -3.95 -12.31
N VAL A 517 -10.53 -5.01 -11.93
CA VAL A 517 -11.79 -5.45 -12.51
C VAL A 517 -12.92 -5.47 -11.48
N TYR A 518 -14.15 -5.45 -11.97
CA TYR A 518 -15.34 -5.52 -11.11
C TYR A 518 -16.55 -6.02 -11.88
N VAL A 519 -17.58 -6.46 -11.13
CA VAL A 519 -18.95 -6.66 -11.60
C VAL A 519 -19.93 -6.34 -10.48
N SER A 520 -20.97 -5.57 -10.75
CA SER A 520 -21.99 -5.19 -9.77
C SER A 520 -23.38 -5.29 -10.36
N HIS A 521 -24.41 -5.34 -9.50
CA HIS A 521 -25.81 -5.40 -9.86
C HIS A 521 -26.58 -4.24 -9.23
N ASP A 522 -27.40 -3.54 -10.01
CA ASP A 522 -28.31 -2.52 -9.52
C ASP A 522 -29.52 -3.16 -8.83
N ASN A 523 -29.61 -3.02 -7.51
CA ASN A 523 -30.71 -3.62 -6.72
C ASN A 523 -32.10 -3.08 -7.07
N SER A 524 -32.21 -1.99 -7.84
CA SER A 524 -33.49 -1.46 -8.34
C SER A 524 -33.87 -2.01 -9.72
N ALA A 525 -33.00 -2.79 -10.35
CA ALA A 525 -33.32 -3.44 -11.61
C ALA A 525 -34.46 -4.47 -11.45
N ASN A 526 -35.19 -4.71 -12.53
CA ASN A 526 -36.31 -5.66 -12.51
C ASN A 526 -35.87 -7.12 -12.46
N SER A 527 -34.57 -7.41 -12.49
CA SER A 527 -34.02 -8.76 -12.37
C SER A 527 -33.77 -9.09 -10.90
N GLU A 528 -34.38 -10.14 -10.39
CA GLU A 528 -34.05 -10.70 -9.06
C GLU A 528 -32.73 -11.50 -9.08
N ASN A 529 -32.30 -11.93 -10.26
CA ASN A 529 -31.06 -12.69 -10.45
C ASN A 529 -29.91 -11.74 -10.74
N LYS A 530 -28.82 -11.91 -10.02
CA LYS A 530 -27.55 -11.25 -10.27
C LYS A 530 -26.71 -12.13 -11.20
N GLY A 531 -26.03 -11.51 -12.16
CA GLY A 531 -25.16 -12.21 -13.07
C GLY A 531 -23.72 -12.33 -12.55
N PHE A 532 -22.84 -12.64 -13.46
CA PHE A 532 -21.41 -12.80 -13.21
C PHE A 532 -20.61 -12.46 -14.48
N VAL A 533 -19.32 -12.27 -14.30
CA VAL A 533 -18.33 -12.27 -15.39
C VAL A 533 -17.24 -13.30 -15.11
N THR A 534 -16.54 -13.73 -16.15
CA THR A 534 -15.27 -14.45 -15.96
C THR A 534 -14.14 -13.64 -16.58
N VAL A 535 -13.02 -13.58 -15.88
CA VAL A 535 -11.79 -12.92 -16.34
C VAL A 535 -10.76 -13.99 -16.64
N ASP A 536 -10.29 -14.00 -17.87
CA ASP A 536 -9.37 -15.02 -18.40
C ASP A 536 -7.94 -14.74 -17.91
N TYR A 537 -7.54 -13.49 -18.00
CA TYR A 537 -6.22 -13.04 -17.56
C TYR A 537 -6.17 -11.54 -17.30
N VAL A 538 -5.18 -11.15 -16.54
CA VAL A 538 -4.72 -9.77 -16.39
C VAL A 538 -3.21 -9.74 -16.61
N ARG A 539 -2.76 -9.26 -17.78
CA ARG A 539 -1.37 -9.32 -18.23
C ARG A 539 -0.75 -7.96 -18.26
N TYR A 540 0.31 -7.78 -17.48
CA TYR A 540 1.11 -6.57 -17.44
C TYR A 540 2.33 -6.69 -18.36
N SER A 541 2.70 -5.59 -19.03
CA SER A 541 3.90 -5.47 -19.88
C SER A 541 4.47 -4.06 -19.81
N ARG A 542 5.77 -3.94 -20.08
CA ARG A 542 6.44 -2.64 -20.29
C ARG A 542 6.26 -2.15 -21.70
#